data_1900134c396874ed6178646df5e4a8d9
#
_entry.id   1900134c396874ed6178646df5e4a8d9
#
_cell.length_a   1.000
_cell.length_b   1.000
_cell.length_c   1.000
_cell.angle_alpha   90.00
_cell.angle_beta   90.00
_cell.angle_gamma   90.00
#
_symmetry.space_group_name_H-M   'P 1'
#
loop_
_entity.id
_entity.type
_entity.pdbx_description
1 polymer ?
#
loop_
_entity_poly.entity_id
_entity_poly.type
_entity_poly.pdbx_seq_one_letter_code
_entity_poly.pdbx_strand_id
1 'polypeptide(L)'
;MSRTVIRGGLVITASDEIHADVLIEDGRVAALAASGTPAAESFTADTTFDATGKYVIPGGVDVHTHMELPFGGTFASDTFETGTRAAAHGGTTTIVDFAVQSVGHGLREGLDTWHAKAEGNCAIDYGFHMIVSDVNQETLKEMDHLVEEGVTSFKQFMAYPGVFYSDDGQILRAMQRSAENGGLIMMHAENGIAIDVLVEQALARGETDPRFHGEVRKALLEAEATHRAIRLAQVAGAPLYVVHVSAAEAVAELTRARDEGLNVFGETCPQYLFLSTDNLAEPDFEGAKYVCSTPLRPREHQAKLWQGLRTNDLQVVSTDHCPFCFVGQKDLGRGDFSKIPNGLPGVENRMDLLHQAVVDGHISRRRWIEIACATPARMFGMYPKKGTIAPGADADVVIYDPRAEQVVSAETHHMNVDYSAYEGKRLTGRVETVLSRGVPVITEREYTGRAGHGVYTPRSTCQYLT
;
A
#
# COMPACT_ATOMS: atom_id res chain seq x y z
N MET A 1 12.17 -17.08 27.38
CA MET A 1 12.04 -17.37 25.94
C MET A 1 10.61 -17.82 25.71
N SER A 2 9.84 -17.07 24.95
CA SER A 2 8.49 -17.50 24.58
C SER A 2 8.57 -18.36 23.33
N ARG A 3 7.89 -19.49 23.35
CA ARG A 3 7.82 -20.42 22.22
C ARG A 3 6.39 -20.58 21.75
N THR A 4 6.18 -20.42 20.45
CA THR A 4 4.89 -20.66 19.79
C THR A 4 5.07 -21.63 18.64
N VAL A 5 4.14 -22.56 18.46
CA VAL A 5 4.11 -23.45 17.30
C VAL A 5 2.78 -23.25 16.54
N ILE A 6 2.85 -23.12 15.22
CA ILE A 6 1.70 -23.17 14.32
C ILE A 6 1.75 -24.53 13.63
N ARG A 7 0.67 -25.34 13.73
CA ARG A 7 0.66 -26.74 13.29
C ARG A 7 -0.30 -26.99 12.14
N GLY A 8 0.11 -27.87 11.23
CA GLY A 8 -0.74 -28.53 10.25
C GLY A 8 -1.22 -27.66 9.09
N GLY A 9 -0.72 -26.43 8.98
CA GLY A 9 -1.13 -25.50 7.93
C GLY A 9 -0.41 -25.70 6.61
N LEU A 10 -0.98 -25.16 5.52
CA LEU A 10 -0.28 -24.97 4.26
C LEU A 10 0.49 -23.64 4.33
N VAL A 11 1.79 -23.71 4.54
CA VAL A 11 2.67 -22.54 4.51
C VAL A 11 2.85 -22.10 3.06
N ILE A 12 2.51 -20.84 2.77
CA ILE A 12 2.62 -20.25 1.43
C ILE A 12 3.56 -19.05 1.51
N THR A 13 4.64 -19.11 0.74
CA THR A 13 5.57 -18.00 0.52
C THR A 13 5.55 -17.57 -0.95
N ALA A 14 6.33 -16.58 -1.31
CA ALA A 14 6.47 -16.18 -2.72
C ALA A 14 7.09 -17.29 -3.59
N SER A 15 7.89 -18.18 -3.01
CA SER A 15 8.61 -19.25 -3.73
C SER A 15 7.96 -20.63 -3.58
N ASP A 16 7.35 -20.93 -2.43
CA ASP A 16 6.98 -22.29 -2.05
C ASP A 16 5.59 -22.40 -1.44
N GLU A 17 5.01 -23.59 -1.55
CA GLU A 17 3.80 -24.03 -0.86
C GLU A 17 4.08 -25.40 -0.22
N ILE A 18 4.12 -25.47 1.11
CA ILE A 18 4.46 -26.69 1.85
C ILE A 18 3.55 -26.90 3.06
N HIS A 19 3.10 -28.13 3.30
CA HIS A 19 2.48 -28.48 4.58
C HIS A 19 3.57 -28.59 5.64
N ALA A 20 3.63 -27.60 6.55
CA ALA A 20 4.67 -27.51 7.57
C ALA A 20 4.16 -26.95 8.88
N ASP A 21 4.84 -27.37 9.95
CA ASP A 21 4.72 -26.73 11.25
C ASP A 21 5.79 -25.63 11.37
N VAL A 22 5.43 -24.50 11.97
CA VAL A 22 6.29 -23.34 12.13
C VAL A 22 6.59 -23.16 13.61
N LEU A 23 7.87 -23.22 13.99
CA LEU A 23 8.35 -22.89 15.32
C LEU A 23 8.77 -21.42 15.37
N ILE A 24 8.23 -20.70 16.35
CA ILE A 24 8.54 -19.31 16.64
C ILE A 24 9.20 -19.23 18.02
N GLU A 25 10.35 -18.56 18.09
CA GLU A 25 11.09 -18.31 19.34
C GLU A 25 11.46 -16.83 19.43
N ASP A 26 11.16 -16.20 20.55
CA ASP A 26 11.50 -14.80 20.83
C ASP A 26 11.16 -13.82 19.70
N GLY A 27 9.97 -13.99 19.13
CA GLY A 27 9.45 -13.11 18.10
C GLY A 27 9.97 -13.37 16.67
N ARG A 28 10.72 -14.45 16.46
CA ARG A 28 11.28 -14.83 15.16
C ARG A 28 10.87 -16.23 14.76
N VAL A 29 10.81 -16.48 13.46
CA VAL A 29 10.71 -17.84 12.93
C VAL A 29 12.03 -18.56 13.22
N ALA A 30 11.97 -19.59 14.05
CA ALA A 30 13.15 -20.39 14.42
C ALA A 30 13.36 -21.55 13.44
N ALA A 31 12.29 -22.26 13.09
CA ALA A 31 12.36 -23.40 12.19
C ALA A 31 11.02 -23.68 11.48
N LEU A 32 11.11 -24.38 10.35
CA LEU A 32 9.98 -25.02 9.67
C LEU A 32 10.31 -26.50 9.52
N ALA A 33 9.33 -27.38 9.74
CA ALA A 33 9.45 -28.79 9.47
C ALA A 33 8.17 -29.34 8.84
N ALA A 34 8.30 -30.25 7.87
CA ALA A 34 7.14 -30.85 7.22
C ALA A 34 6.23 -31.51 8.28
N SER A 35 4.94 -31.21 8.25
CA SER A 35 3.97 -31.68 9.24
C SER A 35 3.93 -33.23 9.28
N GLY A 36 3.79 -33.80 10.49
CA GLY A 36 3.78 -35.24 10.70
C GLY A 36 5.16 -35.92 10.62
N THR A 37 6.25 -35.14 10.59
CA THR A 37 7.61 -35.71 10.66
C THR A 37 8.14 -35.68 12.11
N PRO A 38 9.10 -36.54 12.47
CA PRO A 38 9.72 -36.50 13.81
C PRO A 38 10.33 -35.13 14.15
N ALA A 39 10.81 -34.37 13.14
CA ALA A 39 11.32 -33.01 13.33
C ALA A 39 10.21 -32.05 13.77
N ALA A 40 9.03 -32.07 13.11
CA ALA A 40 7.89 -31.26 13.49
C ALA A 40 7.33 -31.66 14.87
N GLU A 41 7.24 -32.97 15.15
CA GLU A 41 6.78 -33.50 16.43
C GLU A 41 7.69 -33.07 17.60
N SER A 42 8.99 -32.88 17.33
CA SER A 42 9.95 -32.42 18.36
C SER A 42 9.77 -30.95 18.77
N PHE A 43 8.99 -30.17 18.02
CA PHE A 43 8.72 -28.77 18.37
C PHE A 43 7.85 -28.70 19.63
N THR A 44 8.41 -28.17 20.71
CA THR A 44 7.71 -27.89 21.96
C THR A 44 7.45 -26.40 22.10
N ALA A 45 6.30 -26.02 22.63
CA ALA A 45 5.90 -24.61 22.74
C ALA A 45 5.02 -24.37 23.97
N ASP A 46 5.02 -23.12 24.44
CA ASP A 46 4.12 -22.63 25.49
C ASP A 46 2.72 -22.38 24.90
N THR A 47 2.66 -21.97 23.61
CA THR A 47 1.41 -21.70 22.88
C THR A 47 1.41 -22.47 21.56
N THR A 48 0.27 -23.06 21.22
CA THR A 48 0.07 -23.77 19.95
C THR A 48 -1.17 -23.25 19.24
N PHE A 49 -1.02 -22.95 17.93
CA PHE A 49 -2.14 -22.63 17.03
C PHE A 49 -2.37 -23.81 16.07
N ASP A 50 -3.62 -24.24 15.95
CA ASP A 50 -4.02 -25.23 14.96
C ASP A 50 -4.41 -24.53 13.65
N ALA A 51 -3.59 -24.75 12.60
CA ALA A 51 -3.83 -24.26 11.27
C ALA A 51 -4.26 -25.37 10.29
N THR A 52 -4.78 -26.49 10.79
CA THR A 52 -5.24 -27.61 9.94
C THR A 52 -6.32 -27.14 8.96
N GLY A 53 -6.06 -27.34 7.67
CA GLY A 53 -6.94 -26.91 6.57
C GLY A 53 -6.92 -25.42 6.26
N LYS A 54 -6.01 -24.66 6.88
CA LYS A 54 -5.80 -23.22 6.70
C LYS A 54 -4.47 -22.94 6.00
N TYR A 55 -4.34 -21.71 5.51
CA TYR A 55 -3.06 -21.18 5.03
C TYR A 55 -2.29 -20.53 6.19
N VAL A 56 -0.98 -20.67 6.15
CA VAL A 56 -0.05 -19.94 7.01
C VAL A 56 0.81 -19.08 6.09
N ILE A 57 0.55 -17.78 6.10
CA ILE A 57 1.16 -16.82 5.17
C ILE A 57 1.95 -15.76 5.91
N PRO A 58 2.97 -15.13 5.27
CA PRO A 58 3.62 -13.96 5.86
C PRO A 58 2.61 -12.83 6.07
N GLY A 59 2.80 -12.04 7.10
CA GLY A 59 2.08 -10.80 7.26
C GLY A 59 2.23 -9.88 6.05
N GLY A 60 1.13 -9.24 5.66
CA GLY A 60 1.11 -8.26 4.58
C GLY A 60 2.03 -7.08 4.88
N VAL A 61 2.70 -6.57 3.86
CA VAL A 61 3.50 -5.34 3.91
C VAL A 61 2.80 -4.33 2.99
N ASP A 62 2.16 -3.33 3.59
CA ASP A 62 1.46 -2.28 2.84
C ASP A 62 2.32 -1.02 2.79
N VAL A 63 2.83 -0.74 1.61
CA VAL A 63 3.81 0.33 1.40
C VAL A 63 3.18 1.62 0.88
N HIS A 64 1.86 1.76 1.04
CA HIS A 64 1.18 2.98 0.63
C HIS A 64 -0.04 3.25 1.50
N THR A 65 0.17 3.99 2.59
CA THR A 65 -0.89 4.42 3.50
C THR A 65 -0.72 5.90 3.85
N HIS A 66 -1.81 6.54 4.26
CA HIS A 66 -1.86 7.97 4.60
C HIS A 66 -2.64 8.18 5.90
N MET A 67 -2.06 7.75 7.03
CA MET A 67 -2.66 7.97 8.34
C MET A 67 -2.56 9.44 8.74
N GLU A 68 -3.68 10.04 9.15
CA GLU A 68 -3.76 11.44 9.61
C GLU A 68 -3.22 12.45 8.58
N LEU A 69 -3.27 12.13 7.27
CA LEU A 69 -2.79 13.02 6.22
C LEU A 69 -3.65 14.28 6.14
N PRO A 70 -3.09 15.50 6.25
CA PRO A 70 -3.81 16.73 5.98
C PRO A 70 -4.01 16.87 4.45
N PHE A 71 -5.25 16.81 3.99
CA PHE A 71 -5.56 16.94 2.56
C PHE A 71 -7.00 17.42 2.34
N GLY A 72 -7.24 18.20 1.27
CA GLY A 72 -8.59 18.63 0.89
C GLY A 72 -9.29 19.50 1.93
N GLY A 73 -8.55 20.23 2.78
CA GLY A 73 -9.10 21.07 3.85
C GLY A 73 -9.54 20.30 5.10
N THR A 74 -9.20 19.02 5.21
CA THR A 74 -9.49 18.12 6.32
C THR A 74 -8.30 17.18 6.57
N PHE A 75 -8.50 16.09 7.31
CA PHE A 75 -7.50 15.07 7.59
C PHE A 75 -8.06 13.69 7.26
N ALA A 76 -7.20 12.76 6.80
CA ALA A 76 -7.57 11.36 6.72
C ALA A 76 -8.06 10.87 8.08
N SER A 77 -9.19 10.17 8.10
CA SER A 77 -9.95 9.87 9.32
C SER A 77 -9.31 8.82 10.22
N ASP A 78 -8.50 7.90 9.67
CA ASP A 78 -7.74 6.96 10.47
C ASP A 78 -6.49 7.59 11.07
N THR A 79 -6.31 7.38 12.38
CA THR A 79 -5.06 7.65 13.09
C THR A 79 -4.10 6.47 12.93
N PHE A 80 -2.85 6.63 13.37
CA PHE A 80 -1.92 5.49 13.43
C PHE A 80 -2.45 4.36 14.32
N GLU A 81 -3.19 4.66 15.39
CA GLU A 81 -3.81 3.64 16.24
C GLU A 81 -4.94 2.91 15.51
N THR A 82 -5.92 3.64 14.97
CA THR A 82 -7.09 3.01 14.35
C THR A 82 -6.74 2.32 13.04
N GLY A 83 -5.95 2.96 12.17
CA GLY A 83 -5.57 2.41 10.87
C GLY A 83 -4.63 1.20 10.97
N THR A 84 -3.67 1.19 11.92
CA THR A 84 -2.80 0.02 12.10
C THR A 84 -3.53 -1.15 12.76
N ARG A 85 -4.54 -0.89 13.60
CA ARG A 85 -5.44 -1.92 14.12
C ARG A 85 -6.31 -2.52 12.99
N ALA A 86 -6.89 -1.68 12.13
CA ALA A 86 -7.63 -2.14 10.96
C ALA A 86 -6.74 -2.92 10.00
N ALA A 87 -5.51 -2.47 9.77
CA ALA A 87 -4.51 -3.19 8.96
C ALA A 87 -4.23 -4.59 9.52
N ALA A 88 -4.11 -4.72 10.86
CA ALA A 88 -3.93 -6.02 11.52
C ALA A 88 -5.12 -6.96 11.27
N HIS A 89 -6.37 -6.46 11.38
CA HIS A 89 -7.57 -7.25 11.04
C HIS A 89 -7.53 -7.75 9.59
N GLY A 90 -6.98 -6.95 8.67
CA GLY A 90 -6.77 -7.33 7.28
C GLY A 90 -5.54 -8.20 7.00
N GLY A 91 -4.81 -8.66 8.03
CA GLY A 91 -3.62 -9.51 7.86
C GLY A 91 -2.35 -8.77 7.45
N THR A 92 -2.33 -7.46 7.54
CA THR A 92 -1.13 -6.63 7.35
C THR A 92 -0.40 -6.49 8.69
N THR A 93 0.91 -6.68 8.71
CA THR A 93 1.76 -6.60 9.92
C THR A 93 2.80 -5.50 9.86
N THR A 94 2.93 -4.86 8.69
CA THR A 94 3.83 -3.72 8.50
C THR A 94 3.21 -2.75 7.51
N ILE A 95 3.19 -1.47 7.87
CA ILE A 95 2.85 -0.37 6.95
C ILE A 95 4.07 0.50 6.69
N VAL A 96 4.11 1.16 5.52
CA VAL A 96 5.03 2.27 5.26
C VAL A 96 4.19 3.47 4.86
N ASP A 97 4.08 4.43 5.78
CA ASP A 97 3.27 5.63 5.64
C ASP A 97 4.06 6.79 5.05
N PHE A 98 3.40 7.87 4.66
CA PHE A 98 4.03 9.02 4.03
C PHE A 98 4.12 10.21 4.99
N ALA A 99 5.32 10.44 5.53
CA ALA A 99 5.63 11.70 6.20
C ALA A 99 5.65 12.86 5.19
N VAL A 100 5.16 14.02 5.59
CA VAL A 100 4.94 15.17 4.68
C VAL A 100 5.86 16.33 5.03
N GLN A 101 6.62 16.79 4.03
CA GLN A 101 7.28 18.09 4.10
C GLN A 101 6.25 19.21 3.84
N SER A 102 6.14 20.16 4.73
CA SER A 102 5.47 21.43 4.45
C SER A 102 6.37 22.33 3.60
N VAL A 103 5.80 23.06 2.63
CA VAL A 103 6.56 24.00 1.78
C VAL A 103 7.25 25.04 2.65
N GLY A 104 8.54 25.27 2.41
CA GLY A 104 9.39 26.17 3.21
C GLY A 104 9.98 25.58 4.48
N HIS A 105 9.72 24.30 4.79
CA HIS A 105 10.23 23.57 5.94
C HIS A 105 11.18 22.44 5.54
N GLY A 106 11.97 21.91 6.48
CA GLY A 106 12.87 20.78 6.26
C GLY A 106 12.14 19.43 6.19
N LEU A 107 12.79 18.43 5.58
CA LEU A 107 12.30 17.05 5.59
C LEU A 107 12.31 16.47 7.00
N ARG A 108 13.33 16.83 7.80
CA ARG A 108 13.46 16.39 9.20
C ARG A 108 12.23 16.77 10.03
N GLU A 109 11.78 18.00 9.93
CA GLU A 109 10.61 18.49 10.68
C GLU A 109 9.33 17.70 10.32
N GLY A 110 9.15 17.40 9.03
CA GLY A 110 8.05 16.56 8.57
C GLY A 110 8.15 15.15 9.14
N LEU A 111 9.34 14.53 9.09
CA LEU A 111 9.56 13.18 9.62
C LEU A 111 9.34 13.11 11.13
N ASP A 112 9.86 14.08 11.90
CA ASP A 112 9.68 14.15 13.35
C ASP A 112 8.20 14.27 13.73
N THR A 113 7.43 15.03 12.95
CA THR A 113 5.98 15.13 13.11
C THR A 113 5.29 13.77 12.95
N TRP A 114 5.67 12.97 11.95
CA TRP A 114 5.11 11.64 11.73
C TRP A 114 5.55 10.64 12.79
N HIS A 115 6.79 10.71 13.24
CA HIS A 115 7.25 9.92 14.38
C HIS A 115 6.42 10.21 15.63
N ALA A 116 6.16 11.48 15.95
CA ALA A 116 5.35 11.86 17.10
C ALA A 116 3.91 11.33 17.05
N LYS A 117 3.33 11.19 15.84
CA LYS A 117 2.00 10.60 15.65
C LYS A 117 2.00 9.07 15.81
N ALA A 118 3.04 8.39 15.33
CA ALA A 118 3.08 6.93 15.25
C ALA A 118 3.64 6.26 16.51
N GLU A 119 4.64 6.87 17.15
CA GLU A 119 5.32 6.28 18.30
C GLU A 119 4.36 6.07 19.48
N GLY A 120 4.33 4.83 19.97
CA GLY A 120 3.44 4.43 21.06
C GLY A 120 1.97 4.23 20.68
N ASN A 121 1.58 4.45 19.41
CA ASN A 121 0.20 4.32 18.94
C ASN A 121 -0.03 3.12 18.02
N CYS A 122 0.97 2.71 17.23
CA CYS A 122 0.80 1.65 16.24
C CYS A 122 0.56 0.27 16.86
N ALA A 123 -0.40 -0.49 16.30
CA ALA A 123 -0.67 -1.88 16.67
C ALA A 123 0.27 -2.88 15.96
N ILE A 124 0.83 -2.51 14.82
CA ILE A 124 1.78 -3.27 14.00
C ILE A 124 2.98 -2.40 13.63
N ASP A 125 4.04 -3.02 13.09
CA ASP A 125 5.26 -2.32 12.74
C ASP A 125 5.05 -1.30 11.61
N TYR A 126 5.85 -0.24 11.62
CA TYR A 126 5.70 0.86 10.66
C TYR A 126 7.04 1.42 10.19
N GLY A 127 7.03 2.03 9.03
CA GLY A 127 8.12 2.81 8.46
C GLY A 127 7.57 4.05 7.76
N PHE A 128 8.48 4.89 7.21
CA PHE A 128 8.06 6.09 6.51
C PHE A 128 8.73 6.22 5.13
N HIS A 129 7.94 6.65 4.15
CA HIS A 129 8.40 7.40 2.99
C HIS A 129 8.41 8.88 3.33
N MET A 130 9.09 9.69 2.53
CA MET A 130 9.08 11.13 2.70
C MET A 130 8.50 11.82 1.47
N ILE A 131 7.39 12.56 1.61
CA ILE A 131 6.88 13.45 0.58
C ILE A 131 7.77 14.68 0.52
N VAL A 132 8.33 14.96 -0.68
CA VAL A 132 9.20 16.10 -0.95
C VAL A 132 8.44 17.10 -1.80
N SER A 133 7.95 18.15 -1.15
CA SER A 133 7.12 19.20 -1.78
C SER A 133 7.92 20.45 -2.17
N ASP A 134 9.11 20.64 -1.60
CA ASP A 134 9.99 21.77 -1.84
C ASP A 134 11.44 21.30 -2.03
N VAL A 135 11.89 21.26 -3.28
CA VAL A 135 13.24 20.79 -3.63
C VAL A 135 14.20 21.97 -3.73
N ASN A 136 15.02 22.13 -2.72
CA ASN A 136 16.09 23.11 -2.66
C ASN A 136 17.42 22.46 -2.20
N GLN A 137 18.50 23.23 -2.05
CA GLN A 137 19.83 22.69 -1.71
C GLN A 137 19.87 22.02 -0.32
N GLU A 138 19.10 22.53 0.65
CA GLU A 138 19.05 21.94 2.00
C GLU A 138 18.22 20.66 1.98
N THR A 139 17.09 20.65 1.30
CA THR A 139 16.26 19.45 1.10
C THR A 139 17.07 18.29 0.49
N LEU A 140 17.90 18.59 -0.54
CA LEU A 140 18.74 17.57 -1.17
C LEU A 140 19.78 16.99 -0.21
N LYS A 141 20.33 17.79 0.71
CA LYS A 141 21.26 17.30 1.75
C LYS A 141 20.51 16.47 2.81
N GLU A 142 19.32 16.92 3.20
CA GLU A 142 18.50 16.15 4.15
C GLU A 142 18.11 14.79 3.59
N MET A 143 17.89 14.66 2.27
CA MET A 143 17.64 13.33 1.65
C MET A 143 18.77 12.34 1.95
N ASP A 144 20.04 12.78 1.97
CA ASP A 144 21.17 11.89 2.30
C ASP A 144 21.10 11.40 3.75
N HIS A 145 20.89 12.34 4.69
CA HIS A 145 20.78 12.00 6.10
C HIS A 145 19.60 11.06 6.36
N LEU A 146 18.47 11.27 5.68
CA LEU A 146 17.30 10.40 5.83
C LEU A 146 17.56 8.99 5.30
N VAL A 147 18.30 8.84 4.19
CA VAL A 147 18.71 7.52 3.68
C VAL A 147 19.58 6.78 4.70
N GLU A 148 20.55 7.47 5.32
CA GLU A 148 21.42 6.92 6.37
C GLU A 148 20.61 6.45 7.59
N GLU A 149 19.51 7.12 7.91
CA GLU A 149 18.61 6.79 9.03
C GLU A 149 17.55 5.74 8.70
N GLY A 150 17.50 5.28 7.45
CA GLY A 150 16.57 4.23 7.01
C GLY A 150 15.26 4.74 6.42
N VAL A 151 15.14 6.02 6.05
CA VAL A 151 14.09 6.55 5.19
C VAL A 151 14.63 6.63 3.77
N THR A 152 14.48 5.57 3.00
CA THR A 152 15.18 5.33 1.74
C THR A 152 14.32 5.56 0.50
N SER A 153 13.19 6.24 0.62
CA SER A 153 12.26 6.49 -0.47
C SER A 153 11.56 7.84 -0.33
N PHE A 154 11.43 8.54 -1.47
CA PHE A 154 10.99 9.93 -1.53
C PHE A 154 9.87 10.07 -2.55
N LYS A 155 8.71 10.60 -2.13
CA LYS A 155 7.53 10.78 -2.98
C LYS A 155 7.50 12.20 -3.56
N GLN A 156 7.30 12.28 -4.88
CA GLN A 156 7.02 13.52 -5.58
C GLN A 156 5.72 13.41 -6.40
N PHE A 157 5.14 14.56 -6.72
CA PHE A 157 3.86 14.63 -7.41
C PHE A 157 3.96 15.50 -8.66
N MET A 158 3.47 14.99 -9.78
CA MET A 158 3.26 15.77 -11.02
C MET A 158 1.85 16.38 -11.08
N ALA A 159 1.12 16.32 -9.97
CA ALA A 159 -0.23 16.84 -9.77
C ALA A 159 -0.32 17.71 -8.51
N TYR A 160 -1.48 18.30 -8.28
CA TYR A 160 -1.78 19.16 -7.13
C TYR A 160 -0.97 20.45 -7.08
N PRO A 161 -1.04 21.33 -8.13
CA PRO A 161 -0.41 22.65 -8.10
C PRO A 161 -0.78 23.44 -6.85
N GLY A 162 0.24 24.05 -6.22
CA GLY A 162 0.06 24.82 -4.98
C GLY A 162 0.00 23.97 -3.69
N VAL A 163 0.03 22.63 -3.78
CA VAL A 163 0.03 21.72 -2.60
C VAL A 163 1.27 20.84 -2.62
N PHE A 164 1.36 19.89 -3.56
CA PHE A 164 2.45 18.89 -3.64
C PHE A 164 3.22 18.92 -4.95
N TYR A 165 2.75 19.67 -5.95
CA TYR A 165 3.31 19.67 -7.30
C TYR A 165 4.79 20.03 -7.31
N SER A 166 5.60 19.19 -7.97
CA SER A 166 6.99 19.44 -8.32
C SER A 166 7.12 19.62 -9.84
N ASP A 167 7.85 20.63 -10.27
CA ASP A 167 8.18 20.81 -11.69
C ASP A 167 9.28 19.83 -12.15
N ASP A 168 9.46 19.70 -13.47
CA ASP A 168 10.44 18.78 -14.05
C ASP A 168 11.89 19.04 -13.56
N GLY A 169 12.22 20.31 -13.25
CA GLY A 169 13.55 20.67 -12.73
C GLY A 169 13.73 20.21 -11.27
N GLN A 170 12.71 20.33 -10.45
CA GLN A 170 12.69 19.83 -9.07
C GLN A 170 12.76 18.29 -9.06
N ILE A 171 11.95 17.64 -9.89
CA ILE A 171 11.94 16.18 -10.04
C ILE A 171 13.31 15.66 -10.48
N LEU A 172 13.90 16.29 -11.50
CA LEU A 172 15.22 15.87 -12.00
C LEU A 172 16.31 15.98 -10.92
N ARG A 173 16.35 17.07 -10.15
CA ARG A 173 17.34 17.25 -9.07
C ARG A 173 17.19 16.20 -7.97
N ALA A 174 15.94 15.91 -7.55
CA ALA A 174 15.69 14.87 -6.56
C ALA A 174 16.07 13.48 -7.09
N MET A 175 15.77 13.18 -8.36
CA MET A 175 16.18 11.93 -9.01
C MET A 175 17.70 11.79 -9.08
N GLN A 176 18.42 12.84 -9.47
CA GLN A 176 19.89 12.83 -9.48
C GLN A 176 20.46 12.57 -8.09
N ARG A 177 19.89 13.22 -7.05
CA ARG A 177 20.32 12.97 -5.67
C ARG A 177 20.02 11.55 -5.22
N SER A 178 18.86 11.03 -5.60
CA SER A 178 18.46 9.64 -5.32
C SER A 178 19.41 8.63 -5.99
N ALA A 179 19.87 8.90 -7.22
CA ALA A 179 20.85 8.06 -7.90
C ALA A 179 22.21 8.01 -7.18
N GLU A 180 22.59 9.11 -6.49
CA GLU A 180 23.86 9.19 -5.74
C GLU A 180 23.79 8.50 -4.38
N ASN A 181 22.66 8.65 -3.65
CA ASN A 181 22.51 8.17 -2.27
C ASN A 181 21.79 6.81 -2.15
N GLY A 182 21.34 6.23 -3.28
CA GLY A 182 20.64 4.94 -3.33
C GLY A 182 19.17 5.00 -2.92
N GLY A 183 18.61 6.18 -2.71
CA GLY A 183 17.18 6.36 -2.46
C GLY A 183 16.32 5.98 -3.67
N LEU A 184 15.03 5.76 -3.45
CA LEU A 184 14.06 5.44 -4.49
C LEU A 184 13.04 6.56 -4.63
N ILE A 185 12.96 7.17 -5.84
CA ILE A 185 11.91 8.15 -6.13
C ILE A 185 10.59 7.43 -6.42
N MET A 186 9.55 7.81 -5.68
CA MET A 186 8.17 7.39 -5.88
C MET A 186 7.41 8.53 -6.55
N MET A 187 6.68 8.22 -7.64
CA MET A 187 6.05 9.27 -8.43
C MET A 187 4.53 9.11 -8.52
N HIS A 188 3.79 10.14 -8.06
CA HIS A 188 2.41 10.33 -8.46
C HIS A 188 2.39 10.94 -9.86
N ALA A 189 2.11 10.11 -10.86
CA ALA A 189 2.25 10.47 -12.27
C ALA A 189 0.89 10.83 -12.91
N GLU A 190 0.39 12.02 -12.67
CA GLU A 190 -0.72 12.65 -13.41
C GLU A 190 -0.30 14.04 -13.87
N ASN A 191 -0.71 14.44 -15.09
CA ASN A 191 -0.47 15.80 -15.59
C ASN A 191 -1.43 16.80 -14.92
N GLY A 192 -1.07 17.24 -13.71
CA GLY A 192 -1.92 18.10 -12.87
C GLY A 192 -2.27 19.43 -13.52
N ILE A 193 -1.35 20.03 -14.26
CA ILE A 193 -1.59 21.32 -14.96
C ILE A 193 -2.70 21.18 -16.02
N ALA A 194 -2.65 20.11 -16.82
CA ALA A 194 -3.71 19.85 -17.81
C ALA A 194 -5.03 19.46 -17.14
N ILE A 195 -4.97 18.71 -16.05
CA ILE A 195 -6.15 18.33 -15.25
C ILE A 195 -6.86 19.57 -14.71
N ASP A 196 -6.13 20.53 -14.14
CA ASP A 196 -6.72 21.75 -13.58
C ASP A 196 -7.48 22.55 -14.64
N VAL A 197 -6.96 22.65 -15.88
CA VAL A 197 -7.68 23.27 -17.02
C VAL A 197 -8.97 22.50 -17.32
N LEU A 198 -8.95 21.16 -17.33
CA LEU A 198 -10.15 20.37 -17.60
C LEU A 198 -11.18 20.47 -16.46
N VAL A 199 -10.73 20.57 -15.21
CA VAL A 199 -11.60 20.82 -14.05
C VAL A 199 -12.29 22.17 -14.19
N GLU A 200 -11.53 23.24 -14.46
CA GLU A 200 -12.09 24.59 -14.67
C GLU A 200 -13.16 24.58 -15.79
N GLN A 201 -12.86 23.96 -16.93
CA GLN A 201 -13.76 23.85 -18.05
C GLN A 201 -15.04 23.05 -17.73
N ALA A 202 -14.94 21.95 -16.97
CA ALA A 202 -16.07 21.15 -16.54
C ALA A 202 -17.00 21.96 -15.62
N LEU A 203 -16.43 22.61 -14.59
CA LEU A 203 -17.19 23.46 -13.68
C LEU A 203 -17.87 24.64 -14.39
N ALA A 204 -17.19 25.25 -15.38
CA ALA A 204 -17.78 26.32 -16.20
C ALA A 204 -18.99 25.84 -17.04
N ARG A 205 -19.07 24.54 -17.36
CA ARG A 205 -20.25 23.94 -18.02
C ARG A 205 -21.34 23.50 -17.03
N GLY A 206 -21.13 23.68 -15.70
CA GLY A 206 -22.06 23.21 -14.66
C GLY A 206 -21.96 21.72 -14.36
N GLU A 207 -20.87 21.09 -14.74
CA GLU A 207 -20.57 19.69 -14.48
C GLU A 207 -19.99 19.55 -13.07
N THR A 208 -20.83 19.24 -12.07
CA THR A 208 -20.45 19.29 -10.64
C THR A 208 -20.54 17.94 -9.92
N ASP A 209 -21.04 16.91 -10.60
CA ASP A 209 -21.24 15.56 -10.05
C ASP A 209 -19.90 14.81 -9.86
N PRO A 210 -19.77 13.91 -8.88
CA PRO A 210 -18.55 13.13 -8.63
C PRO A 210 -17.98 12.37 -9.84
N ARG A 211 -18.82 11.92 -10.78
CA ARG A 211 -18.39 11.25 -12.02
C ARG A 211 -17.39 12.08 -12.84
N PHE A 212 -17.53 13.41 -12.82
CA PHE A 212 -16.65 14.30 -13.58
C PHE A 212 -15.21 14.29 -13.06
N HIS A 213 -14.99 13.89 -11.81
CA HIS A 213 -13.64 13.64 -11.30
C HIS A 213 -12.88 12.62 -12.18
N GLY A 214 -13.52 11.51 -12.55
CA GLY A 214 -12.93 10.52 -13.47
C GLY A 214 -12.84 11.02 -14.92
N GLU A 215 -13.81 11.81 -15.36
CA GLU A 215 -13.88 12.30 -16.75
C GLU A 215 -12.81 13.36 -17.07
N VAL A 216 -12.45 14.23 -16.12
CA VAL A 216 -11.41 15.26 -16.32
C VAL A 216 -9.99 14.68 -16.15
N ARG A 217 -9.83 13.60 -15.41
CA ARG A 217 -8.53 12.93 -15.17
C ARG A 217 -8.32 11.80 -16.20
N LYS A 218 -8.14 12.17 -17.47
CA LYS A 218 -8.03 11.21 -18.57
C LYS A 218 -6.88 10.22 -18.36
N ALA A 219 -7.07 8.94 -18.75
CA ALA A 219 -6.04 7.91 -18.72
C ALA A 219 -4.76 8.32 -19.48
N LEU A 220 -4.91 9.07 -20.58
CA LEU A 220 -3.78 9.60 -21.34
C LEU A 220 -2.93 10.62 -20.56
N LEU A 221 -3.51 11.33 -19.59
CA LEU A 221 -2.76 12.27 -18.73
C LEU A 221 -1.95 11.55 -17.65
N GLU A 222 -2.39 10.37 -17.22
CA GLU A 222 -1.59 9.47 -16.38
C GLU A 222 -0.45 8.84 -17.20
N ALA A 223 -0.74 8.36 -18.41
CA ALA A 223 0.26 7.77 -19.29
C ALA A 223 1.34 8.78 -19.71
N GLU A 224 0.97 10.01 -20.07
CA GLU A 224 1.90 11.09 -20.41
C GLU A 224 2.84 11.39 -19.24
N ALA A 225 2.27 11.58 -18.05
CA ALA A 225 3.05 11.87 -16.86
C ALA A 225 3.96 10.69 -16.47
N THR A 226 3.48 9.44 -16.60
CA THR A 226 4.28 8.22 -16.41
C THR A 226 5.46 8.17 -17.39
N HIS A 227 5.20 8.43 -18.68
CA HIS A 227 6.25 8.52 -19.70
C HIS A 227 7.29 9.57 -19.36
N ARG A 228 6.85 10.78 -19.02
CA ARG A 228 7.73 11.90 -18.66
C ARG A 228 8.58 11.59 -17.44
N ALA A 229 7.98 11.02 -16.37
CA ALA A 229 8.72 10.59 -15.19
C ALA A 229 9.81 9.54 -15.52
N ILE A 230 9.49 8.56 -16.37
CA ILE A 230 10.44 7.55 -16.84
C ILE A 230 11.62 8.19 -17.59
N ARG A 231 11.37 9.15 -18.49
CA ARG A 231 12.43 9.82 -19.24
C ARG A 231 13.28 10.72 -18.35
N LEU A 232 12.71 11.39 -17.37
CA LEU A 232 13.49 12.14 -16.35
C LEU A 232 14.36 11.20 -15.52
N ALA A 233 13.84 10.06 -15.08
CA ALA A 233 14.60 9.06 -14.34
C ALA A 233 15.76 8.49 -15.18
N GLN A 234 15.54 8.24 -16.48
CA GLN A 234 16.57 7.79 -17.41
C GLN A 234 17.68 8.82 -17.57
N VAL A 235 17.35 10.11 -17.70
CA VAL A 235 18.32 11.21 -17.77
C VAL A 235 19.10 11.34 -16.47
N ALA A 236 18.45 11.17 -15.33
CA ALA A 236 19.08 11.22 -14.01
C ALA A 236 19.94 9.97 -13.69
N GLY A 237 19.75 8.86 -14.40
CA GLY A 237 20.31 7.56 -14.03
C GLY A 237 19.72 6.98 -12.74
N ALA A 238 18.50 7.39 -12.36
CA ALA A 238 17.85 7.03 -11.13
C ALA A 238 16.84 5.90 -11.30
N PRO A 239 16.63 5.05 -10.28
CA PRO A 239 15.48 4.16 -10.25
C PRO A 239 14.19 4.94 -10.02
N LEU A 240 13.08 4.43 -10.56
CA LEU A 240 11.76 5.05 -10.43
C LEU A 240 10.72 4.03 -9.98
N TYR A 241 9.85 4.43 -9.05
CA TYR A 241 8.68 3.67 -8.63
C TYR A 241 7.41 4.50 -8.89
N VAL A 242 6.59 4.07 -9.84
CA VAL A 242 5.31 4.72 -10.15
C VAL A 242 4.23 4.13 -9.25
N VAL A 243 3.65 4.96 -8.39
CA VAL A 243 2.65 4.54 -7.41
C VAL A 243 1.25 4.45 -8.04
N HIS A 244 0.34 3.67 -7.43
CA HIS A 244 -1.10 3.60 -7.69
C HIS A 244 -1.51 3.68 -9.18
N VAL A 245 -0.82 2.95 -10.06
CA VAL A 245 -1.12 2.88 -11.50
C VAL A 245 -2.53 2.36 -11.74
N SER A 246 -3.35 3.14 -12.44
CA SER A 246 -4.76 2.83 -12.69
C SER A 246 -5.08 2.60 -14.17
N ALA A 247 -4.33 3.22 -15.10
CA ALA A 247 -4.62 3.19 -16.53
C ALA A 247 -3.80 2.13 -17.30
N ALA A 248 -4.44 1.47 -18.26
CA ALA A 248 -3.80 0.51 -19.15
C ALA A 248 -2.66 1.15 -19.96
N GLU A 249 -2.81 2.42 -20.35
CA GLU A 249 -1.82 3.19 -21.08
C GLU A 249 -0.57 3.47 -20.23
N ALA A 250 -0.74 3.72 -18.93
CA ALA A 250 0.38 3.88 -18.00
C ALA A 250 1.13 2.55 -17.79
N VAL A 251 0.41 1.42 -17.71
CA VAL A 251 1.04 0.08 -17.68
C VAL A 251 1.88 -0.14 -18.94
N ALA A 252 1.40 0.28 -20.12
CA ALA A 252 2.15 0.14 -21.37
C ALA A 252 3.46 0.94 -21.38
N GLU A 253 3.50 2.13 -20.74
CA GLU A 253 4.74 2.89 -20.58
C GLU A 253 5.73 2.18 -19.64
N LEU A 254 5.23 1.61 -18.52
CA LEU A 254 6.07 0.80 -17.63
C LEU A 254 6.64 -0.44 -18.32
N THR A 255 5.79 -1.19 -19.03
CA THR A 255 6.23 -2.38 -19.78
C THR A 255 7.34 -2.02 -20.76
N ARG A 256 7.16 -0.97 -21.57
CA ARG A 256 8.18 -0.51 -22.53
C ARG A 256 9.50 -0.14 -21.84
N ALA A 257 9.44 0.61 -20.74
CA ALA A 257 10.64 1.02 -20.00
C ALA A 257 11.41 -0.19 -19.45
N ARG A 258 10.70 -1.19 -18.94
CA ARG A 258 11.29 -2.44 -18.42
C ARG A 258 11.88 -3.30 -19.53
N ASP A 259 11.21 -3.38 -20.69
CA ASP A 259 11.74 -4.06 -21.89
C ASP A 259 13.01 -3.37 -22.42
N GLU A 260 13.13 -2.05 -22.24
CA GLU A 260 14.36 -1.28 -22.52
C GLU A 260 15.46 -1.50 -21.43
N GLY A 261 15.18 -2.27 -20.36
CA GLY A 261 16.12 -2.56 -19.28
C GLY A 261 16.27 -1.44 -18.24
N LEU A 262 15.31 -0.51 -18.16
CA LEU A 262 15.34 0.56 -17.18
C LEU A 262 14.88 0.05 -15.80
N ASN A 263 15.48 0.58 -14.72
CA ASN A 263 15.07 0.32 -13.34
C ASN A 263 13.79 1.09 -13.00
N VAL A 264 12.68 0.65 -13.58
CA VAL A 264 11.34 1.23 -13.38
C VAL A 264 10.42 0.17 -12.81
N PHE A 265 9.70 0.54 -11.77
CA PHE A 265 8.78 -0.31 -11.03
C PHE A 265 7.41 0.35 -10.97
N GLY A 266 6.36 -0.46 -10.79
CA GLY A 266 4.98 0.03 -10.69
C GLY A 266 4.19 -0.69 -9.61
N GLU A 267 3.30 0.06 -9.01
CA GLU A 267 2.33 -0.38 -8.04
C GLU A 267 0.92 -0.12 -8.57
N THR A 268 -0.02 -1.01 -8.25
CA THR A 268 -1.45 -0.73 -8.38
C THR A 268 -2.15 -0.95 -7.04
N CYS A 269 -3.45 -0.68 -6.99
CA CYS A 269 -4.23 -0.78 -5.76
C CYS A 269 -5.53 -1.57 -6.00
N PRO A 270 -6.12 -2.20 -4.96
CA PRO A 270 -7.34 -2.98 -5.10
C PRO A 270 -8.50 -2.21 -5.74
N GLN A 271 -8.63 -0.90 -5.49
CA GLN A 271 -9.70 -0.08 -6.07
C GLN A 271 -9.69 -0.12 -7.60
N TYR A 272 -8.52 -0.13 -8.24
CA TYR A 272 -8.42 -0.19 -9.71
C TYR A 272 -8.66 -1.59 -10.27
N LEU A 273 -8.52 -2.62 -9.44
CA LEU A 273 -8.72 -4.01 -9.82
C LEU A 273 -10.17 -4.48 -9.68
N PHE A 274 -10.95 -3.84 -8.76
CA PHE A 274 -12.27 -4.31 -8.38
C PHE A 274 -13.39 -3.27 -8.52
N LEU A 275 -13.07 -1.99 -8.67
CA LEU A 275 -14.02 -0.89 -8.86
C LEU A 275 -13.83 -0.24 -10.24
N SER A 276 -14.78 0.56 -10.68
CA SER A 276 -14.74 1.22 -11.99
C SER A 276 -15.38 2.61 -11.94
N THR A 277 -15.34 3.32 -13.06
CA THR A 277 -16.06 4.60 -13.23
C THR A 277 -17.56 4.51 -12.97
N ASP A 278 -18.16 3.31 -13.05
CA ASP A 278 -19.57 3.11 -12.71
C ASP A 278 -19.86 3.51 -11.25
N ASN A 279 -18.90 3.26 -10.34
CA ASN A 279 -19.02 3.65 -8.93
C ASN A 279 -18.99 5.18 -8.74
N LEU A 280 -18.21 5.91 -9.54
CA LEU A 280 -18.23 7.39 -9.51
C LEU A 280 -19.57 7.97 -9.97
N ALA A 281 -20.36 7.22 -10.73
CA ALA A 281 -21.64 7.62 -11.27
C ALA A 281 -22.84 7.17 -10.41
N GLU A 282 -22.61 6.62 -9.23
CA GLU A 282 -23.69 6.26 -8.31
C GLU A 282 -24.55 7.48 -7.95
N PRO A 283 -25.89 7.33 -7.91
CA PRO A 283 -26.83 8.46 -7.74
C PRO A 283 -26.72 9.10 -6.35
N ASP A 284 -27.41 10.23 -6.16
CA ASP A 284 -27.57 10.92 -4.89
C ASP A 284 -26.27 11.34 -4.19
N PHE A 285 -25.24 11.59 -5.00
CA PHE A 285 -23.88 11.94 -4.55
C PHE A 285 -23.08 10.76 -3.94
N GLU A 286 -23.63 9.53 -3.97
CA GLU A 286 -22.92 8.33 -3.46
C GLU A 286 -21.61 8.10 -4.18
N GLY A 287 -21.48 8.51 -5.46
CA GLY A 287 -20.22 8.46 -6.21
C GLY A 287 -19.05 9.18 -5.55
N ALA A 288 -19.30 10.12 -4.63
CA ALA A 288 -18.25 10.82 -3.87
C ALA A 288 -17.42 9.87 -2.99
N LYS A 289 -18.02 8.78 -2.53
CA LYS A 289 -17.33 7.72 -1.76
C LYS A 289 -16.14 7.14 -2.50
N TYR A 290 -16.16 7.18 -3.84
CA TYR A 290 -15.18 6.55 -4.74
C TYR A 290 -14.19 7.53 -5.37
N VAL A 291 -14.23 8.80 -4.98
CA VAL A 291 -13.31 9.82 -5.47
C VAL A 291 -11.92 9.61 -4.85
N CYS A 292 -10.95 9.30 -5.72
CA CYS A 292 -9.53 9.11 -5.38
C CYS A 292 -8.65 9.57 -6.55
N SER A 293 -7.37 9.74 -6.34
CA SER A 293 -6.39 10.07 -7.38
C SER A 293 -5.18 9.12 -7.29
N THR A 294 -4.89 8.41 -8.37
CA THR A 294 -5.53 8.48 -9.68
C THR A 294 -6.99 8.02 -9.61
N PRO A 295 -7.88 8.44 -10.54
CA PRO A 295 -9.29 8.08 -10.44
C PRO A 295 -9.54 6.63 -10.85
N LEU A 296 -10.69 6.10 -10.46
CA LEU A 296 -11.21 4.85 -11.00
C LEU A 296 -11.34 4.94 -12.52
N ARG A 297 -11.03 3.86 -13.21
CA ARG A 297 -11.07 3.75 -14.68
C ARG A 297 -12.24 2.89 -15.15
N PRO A 298 -12.64 3.01 -16.43
CA PRO A 298 -13.54 2.03 -17.03
C PRO A 298 -13.03 0.60 -16.88
N ARG A 299 -13.95 -0.38 -16.83
CA ARG A 299 -13.64 -1.80 -16.50
C ARG A 299 -12.62 -2.44 -17.43
N GLU A 300 -12.52 -1.99 -18.68
CA GLU A 300 -11.56 -2.51 -19.66
C GLU A 300 -10.09 -2.35 -19.23
N HIS A 301 -9.77 -1.38 -18.37
CA HIS A 301 -8.42 -1.21 -17.85
C HIS A 301 -7.99 -2.34 -16.90
N GLN A 302 -8.93 -2.94 -16.17
CA GLN A 302 -8.66 -4.01 -15.19
C GLN A 302 -7.92 -5.19 -15.80
N ALA A 303 -8.30 -5.60 -17.02
CA ALA A 303 -7.64 -6.72 -17.71
C ALA A 303 -6.13 -6.49 -17.91
N LYS A 304 -5.73 -5.25 -18.19
CA LYS A 304 -4.33 -4.85 -18.36
C LYS A 304 -3.58 -4.77 -17.03
N LEU A 305 -4.22 -4.28 -15.98
CA LEU A 305 -3.64 -4.29 -14.63
C LEU A 305 -3.38 -5.73 -14.16
N TRP A 306 -4.37 -6.63 -14.30
CA TRP A 306 -4.19 -8.05 -13.99
C TRP A 306 -3.12 -8.71 -14.85
N GLN A 307 -3.02 -8.35 -16.14
CA GLN A 307 -1.93 -8.80 -16.99
C GLN A 307 -0.60 -8.32 -16.45
N GLY A 308 -0.45 -7.02 -16.16
CA GLY A 308 0.77 -6.44 -15.61
C GLY A 308 1.23 -7.11 -14.30
N LEU A 309 0.27 -7.46 -13.42
CA LEU A 309 0.58 -8.23 -12.21
C LEU A 309 1.07 -9.65 -12.53
N ARG A 310 0.52 -10.33 -13.55
CA ARG A 310 0.97 -11.69 -13.95
C ARG A 310 2.33 -11.68 -14.65
N THR A 311 2.60 -10.68 -15.50
CA THR A 311 3.85 -10.55 -16.27
C THR A 311 4.97 -9.86 -15.52
N ASN A 312 4.70 -9.38 -14.30
CA ASN A 312 5.63 -8.60 -13.47
C ASN A 312 5.97 -7.21 -14.03
N ASP A 313 5.09 -6.61 -14.82
CA ASP A 313 5.16 -5.20 -15.21
C ASP A 313 4.69 -4.29 -14.07
N LEU A 314 3.80 -4.83 -13.22
CA LEU A 314 3.43 -4.29 -11.92
C LEU A 314 3.91 -5.25 -10.83
N GLN A 315 4.63 -4.74 -9.83
CA GLN A 315 5.33 -5.54 -8.83
C GLN A 315 4.61 -5.62 -7.51
N VAL A 316 3.84 -4.59 -7.16
CA VAL A 316 3.24 -4.41 -5.83
C VAL A 316 1.75 -4.10 -5.95
N VAL A 317 0.98 -4.61 -5.01
CA VAL A 317 -0.38 -4.14 -4.72
C VAL A 317 -0.42 -3.62 -3.29
N SER A 318 -0.48 -2.29 -3.15
CA SER A 318 -0.67 -1.56 -1.88
C SER A 318 -2.09 -1.01 -1.82
N THR A 319 -2.47 -0.31 -0.75
CA THR A 319 -3.85 0.18 -0.61
C THR A 319 -4.06 1.60 -1.08
N ASP A 320 -3.07 2.46 -0.94
CA ASP A 320 -3.28 3.92 -0.99
C ASP A 320 -4.40 4.34 0.00
N HIS A 321 -4.39 3.71 1.18
CA HIS A 321 -5.38 3.95 2.22
C HIS A 321 -5.32 5.39 2.71
N CYS A 322 -6.33 6.16 2.33
CA CYS A 322 -6.48 7.57 2.69
C CYS A 322 -7.98 7.84 2.92
N PRO A 323 -8.55 7.40 4.04
CA PRO A 323 -9.99 7.44 4.26
C PRO A 323 -10.46 8.84 4.65
N PHE A 324 -11.60 9.23 4.12
CA PHE A 324 -12.36 10.40 4.52
C PHE A 324 -13.81 9.99 4.72
N CYS A 325 -14.40 10.28 5.85
CA CYS A 325 -15.81 9.99 6.10
C CYS A 325 -16.70 10.60 5.03
N PHE A 326 -17.78 9.91 4.67
CA PHE A 326 -18.75 10.46 3.72
C PHE A 326 -19.43 11.68 4.33
N VAL A 327 -19.91 11.56 5.57
CA VAL A 327 -20.55 12.66 6.31
C VAL A 327 -19.48 13.57 6.91
N GLY A 328 -19.53 14.84 6.59
CA GLY A 328 -18.64 15.87 7.13
C GLY A 328 -17.31 16.04 6.40
N GLN A 329 -16.96 15.15 5.48
CA GLN A 329 -15.72 15.25 4.70
C GLN A 329 -15.97 15.13 3.20
N LYS A 330 -16.36 13.97 2.66
CA LYS A 330 -16.65 13.82 1.22
C LYS A 330 -17.79 14.72 0.76
N ASP A 331 -18.80 14.93 1.59
CA ASP A 331 -19.95 15.79 1.30
C ASP A 331 -19.64 17.29 1.26
N LEU A 332 -18.43 17.72 1.65
CA LEU A 332 -17.92 19.08 1.41
C LEU A 332 -17.87 19.42 -0.09
N GLY A 333 -17.76 18.42 -0.95
CA GLY A 333 -17.75 18.59 -2.40
C GLY A 333 -19.13 18.61 -3.07
N ARG A 334 -20.23 18.69 -2.31
CA ARG A 334 -21.57 18.83 -2.92
C ARG A 334 -21.67 20.09 -3.76
N GLY A 335 -22.00 19.92 -5.05
CA GLY A 335 -22.08 21.00 -6.03
C GLY A 335 -20.75 21.42 -6.64
N ASP A 336 -19.63 20.76 -6.25
CA ASP A 336 -18.30 21.00 -6.82
C ASP A 336 -17.42 19.77 -6.57
N PHE A 337 -17.35 18.86 -7.55
CA PHE A 337 -16.59 17.61 -7.42
C PHE A 337 -15.10 17.82 -7.12
N SER A 338 -14.53 18.98 -7.47
CA SER A 338 -13.12 19.28 -7.23
C SER A 338 -12.79 19.47 -5.73
N LYS A 339 -13.81 19.68 -4.90
CA LYS A 339 -13.69 19.85 -3.45
C LYS A 339 -13.92 18.55 -2.66
N ILE A 340 -14.21 17.45 -3.34
CA ILE A 340 -14.31 16.15 -2.67
C ILE A 340 -12.90 15.72 -2.27
N PRO A 341 -12.57 15.49 -0.99
CA PRO A 341 -11.28 14.96 -0.58
C PRO A 341 -10.99 13.63 -1.28
N ASN A 342 -9.82 13.53 -1.93
CA ASN A 342 -9.43 12.36 -2.72
C ASN A 342 -8.81 11.30 -1.83
N GLY A 343 -9.38 10.11 -1.80
CA GLY A 343 -8.87 8.96 -1.08
C GLY A 343 -9.94 7.95 -0.71
N LEU A 344 -9.55 6.70 -0.52
CA LEU A 344 -10.43 5.57 -0.23
C LEU A 344 -9.97 4.80 1.00
N PRO A 345 -10.89 4.21 1.80
CA PRO A 345 -10.55 3.19 2.77
C PRO A 345 -10.22 1.87 2.07
N GLY A 346 -9.23 1.13 2.58
CA GLY A 346 -8.86 -0.16 1.96
C GLY A 346 -7.87 -1.01 2.73
N VAL A 347 -7.22 -0.48 3.78
CA VAL A 347 -6.11 -1.17 4.48
C VAL A 347 -6.53 -2.53 5.06
N GLU A 348 -7.76 -2.67 5.52
CA GLU A 348 -8.32 -3.91 6.05
C GLU A 348 -8.70 -4.92 4.97
N ASN A 349 -8.98 -4.48 3.73
CA ASN A 349 -9.58 -5.35 2.71
C ASN A 349 -8.55 -5.96 1.74
N ARG A 350 -7.32 -5.45 1.70
CA ARG A 350 -6.32 -5.76 0.65
C ARG A 350 -6.03 -7.26 0.52
N MET A 351 -5.72 -7.94 1.64
CA MET A 351 -5.33 -9.36 1.57
C MET A 351 -6.50 -10.26 1.17
N ASP A 352 -7.70 -9.96 1.65
CA ASP A 352 -8.92 -10.72 1.31
C ASP A 352 -9.34 -10.51 -0.15
N LEU A 353 -9.25 -9.28 -0.67
CA LEU A 353 -9.50 -8.97 -2.08
C LEU A 353 -8.49 -9.67 -3.00
N LEU A 354 -7.22 -9.71 -2.64
CA LEU A 354 -6.21 -10.43 -3.41
C LEU A 354 -6.38 -11.94 -3.32
N HIS A 355 -6.84 -12.48 -2.18
CA HIS A 355 -7.23 -13.88 -2.11
C HIS A 355 -8.45 -14.17 -3.00
N GLN A 356 -9.44 -13.30 -3.05
CA GLN A 356 -10.55 -13.43 -4.00
C GLN A 356 -10.03 -13.47 -5.45
N ALA A 357 -9.03 -12.66 -5.78
CA ALA A 357 -8.40 -12.73 -7.10
C ALA A 357 -7.71 -14.08 -7.39
N VAL A 358 -7.22 -14.76 -6.36
CA VAL A 358 -6.73 -16.16 -6.50
C VAL A 358 -7.89 -17.10 -6.75
N VAL A 359 -9.00 -16.98 -6.04
CA VAL A 359 -10.22 -17.79 -6.22
C VAL A 359 -10.78 -17.61 -7.64
N ASP A 360 -10.81 -16.37 -8.11
CA ASP A 360 -11.30 -16.00 -9.46
C ASP A 360 -10.30 -16.36 -10.59
N GLY A 361 -9.09 -16.84 -10.25
CA GLY A 361 -8.08 -17.28 -11.21
C GLY A 361 -7.29 -16.14 -11.88
N HIS A 362 -7.35 -14.91 -11.34
CA HIS A 362 -6.57 -13.78 -11.87
C HIS A 362 -5.08 -13.91 -11.60
N ILE A 363 -4.71 -14.43 -10.41
CA ILE A 363 -3.31 -14.64 -9.97
C ILE A 363 -3.18 -15.98 -9.22
N SER A 364 -1.94 -16.48 -9.07
CA SER A 364 -1.67 -17.66 -8.23
C SER A 364 -1.54 -17.29 -6.75
N ARG A 365 -1.65 -18.27 -5.84
CA ARG A 365 -1.40 -18.08 -4.41
C ARG A 365 -0.01 -17.50 -4.13
N ARG A 366 1.02 -18.03 -4.78
CA ARG A 366 2.40 -17.52 -4.65
C ARG A 366 2.51 -16.07 -5.13
N ARG A 367 1.84 -15.72 -6.26
CA ARG A 367 1.83 -14.35 -6.74
C ARG A 367 1.11 -13.39 -5.79
N TRP A 368 0.01 -13.83 -5.15
CA TRP A 368 -0.63 -13.07 -4.08
C TRP A 368 0.37 -12.69 -2.98
N ILE A 369 1.08 -13.70 -2.42
CA ILE A 369 2.08 -13.47 -1.36
C ILE A 369 3.26 -12.64 -1.87
N GLU A 370 3.66 -12.84 -3.11
CA GLU A 370 4.75 -12.09 -3.72
C GLU A 370 4.43 -10.59 -3.78
N ILE A 371 3.27 -10.21 -4.35
CA ILE A 371 2.90 -8.80 -4.59
C ILE A 371 2.41 -8.06 -3.34
N ALA A 372 1.98 -8.77 -2.29
CA ALA A 372 1.44 -8.19 -1.07
C ALA A 372 2.39 -8.26 0.14
N CYS A 373 3.42 -9.12 0.09
CA CYS A 373 4.31 -9.36 1.22
C CYS A 373 5.79 -9.26 0.81
N ALA A 374 6.29 -10.17 -0.05
CA ALA A 374 7.72 -10.30 -0.30
C ALA A 374 8.29 -9.18 -1.17
N THR A 375 7.61 -8.83 -2.28
CA THR A 375 8.09 -7.78 -3.18
C THR A 375 8.07 -6.39 -2.55
N PRO A 376 6.99 -5.94 -1.86
CA PRO A 376 7.05 -4.67 -1.16
C PRO A 376 8.14 -4.64 -0.10
N ALA A 377 8.38 -5.73 0.63
CA ALA A 377 9.47 -5.82 1.59
C ALA A 377 10.86 -5.67 0.93
N ARG A 378 11.09 -6.29 -0.24
CA ARG A 378 12.35 -6.15 -1.01
C ARG A 378 12.50 -4.77 -1.63
N MET A 379 11.43 -4.24 -2.20
CA MET A 379 11.40 -2.93 -2.86
C MET A 379 11.84 -1.83 -1.88
N PHE A 380 11.44 -1.95 -0.63
CA PHE A 380 11.70 -0.95 0.39
C PHE A 380 12.63 -1.42 1.51
N GLY A 381 13.53 -2.40 1.20
CA GLY A 381 14.68 -2.73 2.04
C GLY A 381 14.39 -3.39 3.38
N MET A 382 13.27 -4.13 3.49
CA MET A 382 12.86 -4.84 4.72
C MET A 382 13.03 -6.36 4.65
N TYR A 383 13.23 -6.92 3.44
CA TYR A 383 13.41 -8.36 3.25
C TYR A 383 14.83 -8.79 3.64
N PRO A 384 15.06 -9.98 4.26
CA PRO A 384 14.08 -11.03 4.60
C PRO A 384 13.48 -10.88 6.01
N LYS A 385 13.74 -9.78 6.70
CA LYS A 385 13.18 -9.52 8.03
C LYS A 385 11.65 -9.54 8.00
N LYS A 386 11.05 -8.92 6.98
CA LYS A 386 9.60 -8.86 6.69
C LYS A 386 9.27 -9.56 5.37
N GLY A 387 7.99 -9.94 5.20
CA GLY A 387 7.44 -10.41 3.92
C GLY A 387 7.72 -11.88 3.58
N THR A 388 8.21 -12.67 4.53
CA THR A 388 8.44 -14.12 4.34
C THR A 388 8.30 -14.88 5.64
N ILE A 389 8.09 -16.21 5.55
CA ILE A 389 8.19 -17.16 6.67
C ILE A 389 9.45 -18.01 6.42
N ALA A 390 10.54 -17.61 7.04
CA ALA A 390 11.83 -18.29 6.93
C ALA A 390 12.62 -18.16 8.25
N PRO A 391 13.49 -19.11 8.58
CA PRO A 391 14.32 -19.01 9.79
C PRO A 391 15.09 -17.68 9.86
N GLY A 392 14.94 -16.97 10.98
CA GLY A 392 15.55 -15.66 11.22
C GLY A 392 14.68 -14.46 10.85
N ALA A 393 13.62 -14.62 10.05
CA ALA A 393 12.63 -13.58 9.80
C ALA A 393 11.84 -13.23 11.08
N ASP A 394 11.33 -12.03 11.17
CA ASP A 394 10.35 -11.68 12.19
C ASP A 394 9.14 -12.62 12.05
N ALA A 395 8.58 -13.06 13.16
CA ALA A 395 7.42 -13.94 13.16
C ALA A 395 6.13 -13.13 12.91
N ASP A 396 6.07 -12.49 11.76
CA ASP A 396 4.90 -11.81 11.21
C ASP A 396 4.12 -12.82 10.37
N VAL A 397 3.13 -13.46 10.98
CA VAL A 397 2.46 -14.64 10.42
C VAL A 397 0.96 -14.48 10.51
N VAL A 398 0.27 -14.81 9.42
CA VAL A 398 -1.18 -14.83 9.35
C VAL A 398 -1.68 -16.27 9.16
N ILE A 399 -2.60 -16.68 10.02
CA ILE A 399 -3.41 -17.89 9.83
C ILE A 399 -4.67 -17.44 9.10
N TYR A 400 -4.86 -17.95 7.89
CA TYR A 400 -5.89 -17.53 6.95
C TYR A 400 -6.82 -18.71 6.62
N ASP A 401 -8.11 -18.56 6.87
CA ASP A 401 -9.10 -19.57 6.46
C ASP A 401 -9.51 -19.34 4.99
N PRO A 402 -9.06 -20.19 4.04
CA PRO A 402 -9.34 -19.98 2.62
C PRO A 402 -10.78 -20.33 2.20
N ARG A 403 -11.59 -20.89 3.10
CA ARG A 403 -12.95 -21.36 2.82
C ARG A 403 -14.03 -20.54 3.52
N ALA A 404 -13.66 -19.67 4.43
CA ALA A 404 -14.61 -18.81 5.11
C ALA A 404 -15.31 -17.89 4.11
N GLU A 405 -16.61 -17.74 4.26
CA GLU A 405 -17.42 -16.80 3.47
C GLU A 405 -17.60 -15.52 4.28
N GLN A 406 -17.48 -14.38 3.62
CA GLN A 406 -17.72 -13.08 4.24
C GLN A 406 -18.36 -12.09 3.27
N VAL A 407 -19.02 -11.08 3.85
CA VAL A 407 -19.53 -9.91 3.11
C VAL A 407 -18.85 -8.68 3.69
N VAL A 408 -18.23 -7.90 2.84
CA VAL A 408 -17.60 -6.64 3.26
C VAL A 408 -18.69 -5.64 3.63
N SER A 409 -18.56 -5.01 4.79
CA SER A 409 -19.52 -4.01 5.23
C SER A 409 -18.87 -2.98 6.16
N ALA A 410 -19.35 -1.73 6.06
CA ALA A 410 -19.00 -0.67 6.98
C ALA A 410 -19.44 -0.96 8.44
N GLU A 411 -20.45 -1.82 8.65
CA GLU A 411 -20.88 -2.22 9.98
C GLU A 411 -19.90 -3.16 10.70
N THR A 412 -19.01 -3.82 9.96
CA THR A 412 -18.14 -4.87 10.49
C THR A 412 -16.64 -4.61 10.30
N HIS A 413 -16.25 -3.59 9.53
CA HIS A 413 -14.84 -3.21 9.42
C HIS A 413 -14.35 -2.40 10.63
N HIS A 414 -13.03 -2.27 10.77
CA HIS A 414 -12.39 -1.63 11.91
C HIS A 414 -11.74 -0.28 11.56
N MET A 415 -11.83 0.15 10.29
CA MET A 415 -11.36 1.46 9.83
C MET A 415 -12.25 2.58 10.39
N ASN A 416 -11.67 3.72 10.72
CA ASN A 416 -12.38 4.87 11.27
C ASN A 416 -13.05 5.72 10.16
N VAL A 417 -13.97 5.12 9.44
CA VAL A 417 -14.71 5.72 8.32
C VAL A 417 -16.14 5.15 8.27
N ASP A 418 -17.10 5.95 7.84
CA ASP A 418 -18.53 5.65 7.89
C ASP A 418 -19.08 4.91 6.66
N TYR A 419 -18.20 4.41 5.77
CA TYR A 419 -18.59 3.60 4.61
C TYR A 419 -17.47 2.63 4.23
N SER A 420 -17.80 1.64 3.40
CA SER A 420 -16.82 0.78 2.73
C SER A 420 -16.86 1.00 1.22
N ALA A 421 -15.70 1.13 0.58
CA ALA A 421 -15.61 1.18 -0.89
C ALA A 421 -16.01 -0.16 -1.53
N TYR A 422 -16.06 -1.24 -0.77
CA TYR A 422 -16.38 -2.60 -1.22
C TYR A 422 -17.68 -3.12 -0.58
N GLU A 423 -18.56 -2.22 -0.13
CA GLU A 423 -19.82 -2.57 0.56
C GLU A 423 -20.62 -3.65 -0.19
N GLY A 424 -21.09 -4.68 0.53
CA GLY A 424 -21.86 -5.78 -0.01
C GLY A 424 -21.09 -6.81 -0.84
N LYS A 425 -19.76 -6.62 -1.06
CA LYS A 425 -18.94 -7.56 -1.84
C LYS A 425 -18.78 -8.88 -1.06
N ARG A 426 -19.15 -9.98 -1.71
CA ARG A 426 -18.93 -11.34 -1.17
C ARG A 426 -17.51 -11.79 -1.49
N LEU A 427 -16.80 -12.27 -0.47
CA LEU A 427 -15.45 -12.79 -0.59
C LEU A 427 -15.38 -14.19 0.00
N THR A 428 -14.53 -15.03 -0.61
CA THR A 428 -14.15 -16.35 -0.10
C THR A 428 -12.76 -16.23 0.52
N GLY A 429 -12.62 -16.72 1.73
CA GLY A 429 -11.42 -16.60 2.56
C GLY A 429 -11.48 -15.42 3.53
N ARG A 430 -10.78 -15.58 4.67
CA ARG A 430 -10.72 -14.56 5.71
C ARG A 430 -9.51 -14.73 6.62
N VAL A 431 -8.95 -13.61 7.06
CA VAL A 431 -7.97 -13.57 8.15
C VAL A 431 -8.60 -14.09 9.44
N GLU A 432 -7.91 -14.97 10.16
CA GLU A 432 -8.37 -15.52 11.45
C GLU A 432 -7.48 -15.10 12.59
N THR A 433 -6.16 -15.29 12.46
CA THR A 433 -5.19 -14.96 13.51
C THR A 433 -4.00 -14.26 12.87
N VAL A 434 -3.51 -13.22 13.52
CA VAL A 434 -2.34 -12.45 13.08
C VAL A 434 -1.35 -12.35 14.22
N LEU A 435 -0.13 -12.76 13.95
CA LEU A 435 1.01 -12.57 14.84
C LEU A 435 1.92 -11.49 14.26
N SER A 436 2.27 -10.50 15.07
CA SER A 436 3.28 -9.50 14.77
C SER A 436 4.46 -9.71 15.69
N ARG A 437 5.62 -10.03 15.11
CA ARG A 437 6.82 -10.44 15.85
C ARG A 437 6.51 -11.51 16.90
N GLY A 438 5.76 -12.53 16.49
CA GLY A 438 5.39 -13.67 17.33
C GLY A 438 4.33 -13.39 18.40
N VAL A 439 3.88 -12.16 18.55
CA VAL A 439 2.82 -11.78 19.49
C VAL A 439 1.49 -11.77 18.78
N PRO A 440 0.47 -12.49 19.25
CA PRO A 440 -0.87 -12.41 18.67
C PRO A 440 -1.44 -10.99 18.83
N VAL A 441 -1.81 -10.36 17.70
CA VAL A 441 -2.50 -9.06 17.66
C VAL A 441 -3.95 -9.22 17.26
N ILE A 442 -4.26 -10.27 16.48
CA ILE A 442 -5.61 -10.74 16.20
C ILE A 442 -5.67 -12.22 16.56
N THR A 443 -6.67 -12.64 17.31
CA THR A 443 -6.93 -14.05 17.64
C THR A 443 -8.42 -14.34 17.43
N GLU A 444 -8.74 -15.33 16.61
CA GLU A 444 -10.13 -15.69 16.28
C GLU A 444 -10.93 -14.47 15.80
N ARG A 445 -10.29 -13.58 15.03
CA ARG A 445 -10.81 -12.33 14.45
C ARG A 445 -10.99 -11.17 15.43
N GLU A 446 -10.71 -11.36 16.71
CA GLU A 446 -10.79 -10.32 17.72
C GLU A 446 -9.44 -9.65 17.93
N TYR A 447 -9.43 -8.34 18.15
CA TYR A 447 -8.21 -7.62 18.47
C TYR A 447 -7.75 -7.96 19.89
N THR A 448 -6.61 -8.63 19.97
CA THR A 448 -5.96 -9.03 21.23
C THR A 448 -4.64 -8.30 21.46
N GLY A 449 -4.26 -7.43 20.50
CA GLY A 449 -3.07 -6.61 20.58
C GLY A 449 -3.21 -5.44 21.55
N ARG A 450 -2.24 -4.55 21.49
CA ARG A 450 -2.25 -3.28 22.24
C ARG A 450 -1.69 -2.16 21.39
N ALA A 451 -2.16 -0.95 21.58
CA ALA A 451 -1.52 0.25 21.06
C ALA A 451 -0.05 0.32 21.50
N GLY A 452 0.83 0.77 20.63
CA GLY A 452 2.27 0.83 20.91
C GLY A 452 3.00 -0.52 20.88
N HIS A 453 2.35 -1.61 20.40
CA HIS A 453 3.06 -2.85 20.11
C HIS A 453 4.00 -2.68 18.91
N GLY A 454 3.54 -1.98 17.87
CA GLY A 454 4.31 -1.72 16.66
C GLY A 454 5.54 -0.86 16.92
N VAL A 455 6.62 -1.14 16.21
CA VAL A 455 7.87 -0.41 16.30
C VAL A 455 8.27 0.16 14.95
N TYR A 456 8.96 1.28 14.97
CA TYR A 456 9.57 1.84 13.78
C TYR A 456 10.57 0.87 13.17
N THR A 457 10.48 0.66 11.87
CA THR A 457 11.35 -0.22 11.10
C THR A 457 12.20 0.60 10.14
N PRO A 458 13.44 0.95 10.50
CA PRO A 458 14.38 1.57 9.56
C PRO A 458 14.64 0.60 8.40
N ARG A 459 14.77 1.14 7.20
CA ARG A 459 14.84 0.36 5.96
C ARG A 459 16.20 0.53 5.28
N SER A 460 16.67 -0.51 4.60
CA SER A 460 17.76 -0.39 3.64
C SER A 460 17.26 0.13 2.29
N THR A 461 18.15 0.39 1.37
CA THR A 461 17.82 0.76 -0.01
C THR A 461 17.12 -0.39 -0.74
N CYS A 462 16.55 -0.09 -1.90
CA CYS A 462 15.84 -1.06 -2.73
C CYS A 462 16.74 -2.26 -3.10
N GLN A 463 16.29 -3.49 -2.80
CA GLN A 463 17.07 -4.72 -3.01
C GLN A 463 16.97 -5.28 -4.45
N TYR A 464 16.23 -4.61 -5.33
CA TYR A 464 16.21 -4.92 -6.76
C TYR A 464 17.26 -4.14 -7.55
N LEU A 465 17.98 -3.22 -6.90
CA LEU A 465 19.02 -2.38 -7.49
C LEU A 465 20.39 -2.90 -7.04
N THR A 466 20.80 -4.03 -7.55
CA THR A 466 22.14 -4.61 -7.30
C THR A 466 23.05 -4.41 -8.49
#